data_cf9f60f9ef11c405685a0b897babda45
#
_entry.id   cf9f60f9ef11c405685a0b897babda45
#
_cell.length_a   1.000
_cell.length_b   1.000
_cell.length_c   1.000
_cell.angle_alpha   90.00
_cell.angle_beta   90.00
_cell.angle_gamma   90.00
#
_symmetry.space_group_name_H-M   'P 1'
#
loop_
_entity.id
_entity.type
_entity.pdbx_description
1 polymer ?
#
loop_
_entity_poly.entity_id
_entity_poly.type
_entity_poly.pdbx_seq_one_letter_code
_entity_poly.pdbx_strand_id
1 'polypeptide(L)'
;MTIFEFLVAFAAILAGLGATRLLHAFPYVFNRDKSFWLHQLIFLYTIINAIGAWWATWSMSKVERWDLLKFASYILYFGVFFLLCDLIAPNNSEKIDSWKDHFFKIRKSFYICNIFLAQIFYLNQTYVLEIDNYQFFVIYLVWTGTSIL
;
A
#
# COMPACT_ATOMS: atom_id res chain seq x y z
N MET A 1 -5.07 -15.30 -22.99
CA MET A 1 -4.76 -14.64 -21.70
C MET A 1 -3.27 -14.29 -21.69
N THR A 2 -2.96 -13.01 -21.60
CA THR A 2 -1.57 -12.53 -21.53
C THR A 2 -1.04 -12.69 -20.10
N ILE A 3 0.30 -12.67 -19.93
CA ILE A 3 0.91 -12.69 -18.60
C ILE A 3 0.43 -11.50 -17.76
N PHE A 4 0.24 -10.35 -18.38
CA PHE A 4 -0.29 -9.15 -17.73
C PHE A 4 -1.71 -9.36 -17.20
N GLU A 5 -2.62 -9.94 -17.98
CA GLU A 5 -4.01 -10.23 -17.54
C GLU A 5 -4.03 -11.19 -16.34
N PHE A 6 -3.16 -12.20 -16.34
CA PHE A 6 -3.02 -13.13 -15.21
C PHE A 6 -2.52 -12.40 -13.95
N LEU A 7 -1.49 -11.56 -14.10
CA LEU A 7 -0.93 -10.74 -13.02
C LEU A 7 -1.96 -9.79 -12.41
N VAL A 8 -2.69 -9.08 -13.26
CA VAL A 8 -3.72 -8.13 -12.80
C VAL A 8 -4.84 -8.86 -12.06
N ALA A 9 -5.24 -10.04 -12.51
CA ALA A 9 -6.25 -10.85 -11.81
C ALA A 9 -5.76 -11.24 -10.40
N PHE A 10 -4.51 -11.66 -10.26
CA PHE A 10 -3.93 -12.01 -8.98
C PHE A 10 -3.75 -10.79 -8.05
N ALA A 11 -3.23 -9.68 -8.61
CA ALA A 11 -3.08 -8.43 -7.89
C ALA A 11 -4.43 -7.86 -7.42
N ALA A 12 -5.49 -8.01 -8.24
CA ALA A 12 -6.84 -7.59 -7.91
C ALA A 12 -7.40 -8.32 -6.67
N ILE A 13 -7.06 -9.61 -6.50
CA ILE A 13 -7.45 -10.37 -5.30
C ILE A 13 -6.81 -9.75 -4.05
N LEU A 14 -5.49 -9.52 -4.08
CA LEU A 14 -4.76 -8.94 -2.94
C LEU A 14 -5.22 -7.51 -2.64
N ALA A 15 -5.37 -6.68 -3.68
CA ALA A 15 -5.88 -5.32 -3.54
C ALA A 15 -7.32 -5.30 -3.00
N GLY A 16 -8.17 -6.20 -3.49
CA GLY A 16 -9.55 -6.36 -3.03
C GLY A 16 -9.65 -6.76 -1.57
N LEU A 17 -8.80 -7.68 -1.11
CA LEU A 17 -8.71 -8.04 0.31
C LEU A 17 -8.28 -6.84 1.16
N GLY A 18 -7.29 -6.07 0.73
CA GLY A 18 -6.87 -4.83 1.42
C GLY A 18 -7.98 -3.79 1.45
N ALA A 19 -8.64 -3.54 0.32
CA ALA A 19 -9.77 -2.62 0.23
C ALA A 19 -10.93 -3.03 1.14
N THR A 20 -11.24 -4.31 1.22
CA THR A 20 -12.27 -4.84 2.12
C THR A 20 -11.96 -4.54 3.59
N ARG A 21 -10.68 -4.66 4.01
CA ARG A 21 -10.24 -4.28 5.35
C ARG A 21 -10.52 -2.79 5.63
N LEU A 22 -10.10 -1.92 4.71
CA LEU A 22 -10.30 -0.48 4.85
C LEU A 22 -11.79 -0.12 4.89
N LEU A 23 -12.60 -0.66 3.98
CA LEU A 23 -14.04 -0.39 3.94
C LEU A 23 -14.75 -0.87 5.21
N HIS A 24 -14.41 -2.06 5.71
CA HIS A 24 -14.97 -2.59 6.96
C HIS A 24 -14.60 -1.72 8.17
N ALA A 25 -13.36 -1.26 8.27
CA ALA A 25 -12.90 -0.45 9.40
C ALA A 25 -13.37 1.01 9.35
N PHE A 26 -13.77 1.52 8.19
CA PHE A 26 -14.12 2.93 7.98
C PHE A 26 -15.07 3.50 9.05
N PRO A 27 -16.25 2.90 9.33
CA PRO A 27 -17.18 3.46 10.33
C PRO A 27 -16.59 3.48 11.75
N TYR A 28 -15.69 2.57 12.08
CA TYR A 28 -15.06 2.48 13.40
C TYR A 28 -13.95 3.49 13.59
N VAL A 29 -13.12 3.72 12.56
CA VAL A 29 -12.01 4.70 12.55
C VAL A 29 -12.55 6.12 12.69
N PHE A 30 -13.71 6.41 12.09
CA PHE A 30 -14.33 7.74 12.12
C PHE A 30 -15.39 7.92 13.22
N ASN A 31 -15.54 6.93 14.10
CA ASN A 31 -16.39 7.07 15.28
C ASN A 31 -15.80 8.12 16.24
N ARG A 32 -16.58 9.19 16.54
CA ARG A 32 -16.12 10.35 17.32
C ARG A 32 -15.58 9.99 18.70
N ASP A 33 -16.18 9.00 19.36
CA ASP A 33 -15.85 8.65 20.75
C ASP A 33 -14.50 7.93 20.88
N LYS A 34 -14.04 7.24 19.81
CA LYS A 34 -12.85 6.41 19.81
C LYS A 34 -11.77 6.91 18.85
N SER A 35 -12.07 7.93 18.04
CA SER A 35 -11.23 8.38 16.94
C SER A 35 -9.95 9.06 17.39
N PHE A 36 -8.92 8.96 16.56
CA PHE A 36 -7.66 9.65 16.72
C PHE A 36 -7.21 10.22 15.36
N TRP A 37 -7.06 11.53 15.28
CA TRP A 37 -6.84 12.23 14.01
C TRP A 37 -5.62 11.75 13.21
N LEU A 38 -4.50 11.40 13.89
CA LEU A 38 -3.33 10.85 13.21
C LEU A 38 -3.61 9.49 12.58
N HIS A 39 -4.42 8.64 13.27
CA HIS A 39 -4.83 7.36 12.70
C HIS A 39 -5.74 7.57 11.48
N GLN A 40 -6.66 8.53 11.55
CA GLN A 40 -7.50 8.89 10.41
C GLN A 40 -6.68 9.38 9.21
N LEU A 41 -5.62 10.17 9.45
CA LEU A 41 -4.73 10.63 8.39
C LEU A 41 -4.00 9.48 7.69
N ILE A 42 -3.40 8.55 8.44
CA ILE A 42 -2.71 7.39 7.84
C ILE A 42 -3.70 6.44 7.16
N PHE A 43 -4.92 6.36 7.66
CA PHE A 43 -6.01 5.59 7.06
C PHE A 43 -6.41 6.17 5.69
N LEU A 44 -6.68 7.48 5.61
CA LEU A 44 -6.99 8.17 4.35
C LEU A 44 -5.81 8.12 3.37
N TYR A 45 -4.59 8.31 3.86
CA TYR A 45 -3.37 8.15 3.09
C TYR A 45 -3.30 6.76 2.45
N THR A 46 -3.63 5.70 3.18
CA THR A 46 -3.62 4.33 2.66
C THR A 46 -4.68 4.11 1.58
N ILE A 47 -5.87 4.72 1.72
CA ILE A 47 -6.90 4.70 0.67
C ILE A 47 -6.40 5.38 -0.61
N ILE A 48 -5.77 6.55 -0.49
CA ILE A 48 -5.21 7.27 -1.64
C ILE A 48 -4.13 6.44 -2.32
N ASN A 49 -3.26 5.78 -1.54
CA ASN A 49 -2.26 4.87 -2.07
C ASN A 49 -2.88 3.66 -2.79
N ALA A 50 -3.99 3.10 -2.29
CA ALA A 50 -4.71 2.03 -2.95
C ALA A 50 -5.16 2.44 -4.36
N ILE A 51 -5.77 3.62 -4.46
CA ILE A 51 -6.23 4.19 -5.74
C ILE A 51 -5.04 4.43 -6.67
N GLY A 52 -3.98 5.05 -6.16
CA GLY A 52 -2.77 5.33 -6.93
C GLY A 52 -2.05 4.06 -7.42
N ALA A 53 -1.95 3.04 -6.58
CA ALA A 53 -1.37 1.75 -6.92
C ALA A 53 -2.16 1.06 -8.03
N TRP A 54 -3.50 1.08 -7.92
CA TRP A 54 -4.38 0.52 -8.95
C TRP A 54 -4.24 1.28 -10.27
N TRP A 55 -4.19 2.61 -10.23
CA TRP A 55 -3.95 3.43 -11.42
C TRP A 55 -2.59 3.12 -12.06
N ALA A 56 -1.53 2.98 -11.27
CA ALA A 56 -0.18 2.66 -11.74
C ALA A 56 -0.12 1.28 -12.43
N THR A 57 -1.01 0.34 -12.08
CA THR A 57 -1.14 -0.96 -12.72
C THR A 57 -1.35 -0.85 -14.23
N TRP A 58 -2.05 0.20 -14.69
CA TRP A 58 -2.28 0.43 -16.11
C TRP A 58 -0.96 0.58 -16.90
N SER A 59 0.05 1.18 -16.30
CA SER A 59 1.36 1.35 -16.92
C SER A 59 2.08 0.02 -17.16
N MET A 60 1.79 -1.01 -16.35
CA MET A 60 2.36 -2.35 -16.49
C MET A 60 1.86 -3.09 -17.74
N SER A 61 0.76 -2.64 -18.36
CA SER A 61 0.28 -3.20 -19.63
C SER A 61 1.24 -3.00 -20.80
N LYS A 62 2.18 -2.04 -20.66
CA LYS A 62 3.19 -1.70 -21.67
C LYS A 62 4.45 -2.60 -21.59
N VAL A 63 4.56 -3.44 -20.57
CA VAL A 63 5.71 -4.32 -20.37
C VAL A 63 5.65 -5.47 -21.38
N GLU A 64 6.57 -5.48 -22.34
CA GLU A 64 6.61 -6.48 -23.42
C GLU A 64 7.14 -7.84 -22.95
N ARG A 65 8.12 -7.84 -22.02
CA ARG A 65 8.75 -9.06 -21.53
C ARG A 65 8.70 -9.15 -20.01
N TRP A 66 8.02 -10.19 -19.54
CA TRP A 66 7.91 -10.54 -18.14
C TRP A 66 8.91 -11.67 -17.81
N ASP A 67 9.80 -11.43 -16.88
CA ASP A 67 10.62 -12.44 -16.22
C ASP A 67 10.09 -12.71 -14.81
N LEU A 68 10.66 -13.72 -14.16
CA LEU A 68 10.24 -14.13 -12.82
C LEU A 68 10.42 -13.00 -11.78
N LEU A 69 11.46 -12.19 -11.91
CA LEU A 69 11.76 -11.13 -10.95
C LEU A 69 10.78 -9.96 -11.08
N LYS A 70 10.47 -9.55 -12.32
CA LYS A 70 9.45 -8.54 -12.61
C LYS A 70 8.08 -9.00 -12.10
N PHE A 71 7.73 -10.25 -12.36
CA PHE A 71 6.51 -10.87 -11.87
C PHE A 71 6.44 -10.86 -10.33
N ALA A 72 7.48 -11.37 -9.68
CA ALA A 72 7.53 -11.48 -8.22
C ALA A 72 7.48 -10.11 -7.52
N SER A 73 8.21 -9.10 -8.04
CA SER A 73 8.21 -7.76 -7.47
C SER A 73 6.83 -7.09 -7.52
N TYR A 74 6.10 -7.30 -8.61
CA TYR A 74 4.74 -6.78 -8.76
C TYR A 74 3.76 -7.41 -7.77
N ILE A 75 3.80 -8.74 -7.63
CA ILE A 75 2.95 -9.46 -6.67
C ILE A 75 3.33 -9.10 -5.22
N LEU A 76 4.64 -8.99 -4.93
CA LEU A 76 5.14 -8.62 -3.62
C LEU A 76 4.63 -7.23 -3.19
N TYR A 77 4.54 -6.27 -4.14
CA TYR A 77 3.99 -4.95 -3.87
C TYR A 77 2.58 -5.03 -3.29
N PHE A 78 1.68 -5.77 -3.95
CA PHE A 78 0.30 -5.92 -3.47
C PHE A 78 0.20 -6.76 -2.19
N GLY A 79 1.10 -7.73 -2.00
CA GLY A 79 1.21 -8.49 -0.75
C GLY A 79 1.58 -7.59 0.44
N VAL A 80 2.61 -6.76 0.30
CA VAL A 80 3.00 -5.79 1.35
C VAL A 80 1.91 -4.73 1.56
N PHE A 81 1.25 -4.29 0.47
CA PHE A 81 0.13 -3.37 0.57
C PHE A 81 -1.04 -3.97 1.37
N PHE A 82 -1.38 -5.24 1.15
CA PHE A 82 -2.39 -5.94 1.95
C PHE A 82 -2.00 -5.97 3.45
N LEU A 83 -0.74 -6.28 3.78
CA LEU A 83 -0.26 -6.26 5.16
C LEU A 83 -0.36 -4.86 5.78
N LEU A 84 -0.09 -3.82 5.01
CA LEU A 84 -0.27 -2.42 5.45
C LEU A 84 -1.74 -2.12 5.78
N CYS A 85 -2.66 -2.56 4.92
CA CYS A 85 -4.11 -2.42 5.16
C CYS A 85 -4.55 -3.16 6.43
N ASP A 86 -4.05 -4.38 6.65
CA ASP A 86 -4.38 -5.18 7.84
C ASP A 86 -3.83 -4.58 9.14
N LEU A 87 -2.67 -3.94 9.10
CA LEU A 87 -2.11 -3.20 10.24
C LEU A 87 -3.01 -2.01 10.63
N ILE A 88 -3.48 -1.24 9.65
CA ILE A 88 -4.25 -0.02 9.90
C ILE A 88 -5.71 -0.34 10.21
N ALA A 89 -6.24 -1.35 9.55
CA ALA A 89 -7.64 -1.78 9.60
C ALA A 89 -7.73 -3.28 9.91
N PRO A 90 -7.42 -3.69 11.16
CA PRO A 90 -7.45 -5.11 11.53
C PRO A 90 -8.88 -5.67 11.45
N ASN A 91 -8.98 -6.99 11.29
CA ASN A 91 -10.24 -7.70 11.09
C ASN A 91 -11.27 -7.49 12.22
N ASN A 92 -10.78 -7.15 13.41
CA ASN A 92 -11.59 -6.92 14.62
C ASN A 92 -11.67 -5.44 14.98
N SER A 93 -11.76 -4.56 13.98
CA SER A 93 -11.83 -3.10 14.16
C SER A 93 -12.98 -2.64 15.07
N GLU A 94 -14.08 -3.40 15.13
CA GLU A 94 -15.22 -3.15 16.02
C GLU A 94 -14.86 -3.27 17.51
N LYS A 95 -13.84 -4.08 17.86
CA LYS A 95 -13.39 -4.34 19.23
C LYS A 95 -12.31 -3.38 19.71
N ILE A 96 -11.89 -2.44 18.87
CA ILE A 96 -10.89 -1.44 19.25
C ILE A 96 -11.55 -0.37 20.13
N ASP A 97 -11.05 -0.24 21.36
CA ASP A 97 -11.57 0.74 22.32
C ASP A 97 -10.95 2.12 22.11
N SER A 98 -9.70 2.19 21.63
CA SER A 98 -8.96 3.44 21.42
C SER A 98 -8.10 3.34 20.18
N TRP A 99 -8.43 4.12 19.14
CA TRP A 99 -7.60 4.24 17.94
C TRP A 99 -6.26 4.96 18.20
N LYS A 100 -6.19 5.73 19.28
CA LYS A 100 -4.93 6.34 19.74
C LYS A 100 -3.94 5.27 20.18
N ASP A 101 -4.36 4.35 21.04
CA ASP A 101 -3.48 3.29 21.56
C ASP A 101 -3.10 2.32 20.45
N HIS A 102 -4.07 1.99 19.58
CA HIS A 102 -3.80 1.19 18.39
C HIS A 102 -2.74 1.84 17.50
N PHE A 103 -2.86 3.15 17.19
CA PHE A 103 -1.88 3.89 16.40
C PHE A 103 -0.47 3.80 17.00
N PHE A 104 -0.32 4.07 18.30
CA PHE A 104 1.00 4.01 18.95
C PHE A 104 1.59 2.59 18.96
N LYS A 105 0.75 1.56 19.01
CA LYS A 105 1.17 0.17 18.92
C LYS A 105 1.70 -0.19 17.54
N ILE A 106 1.02 0.23 16.47
CA ILE A 106 1.33 -0.19 15.08
C ILE A 106 2.31 0.75 14.36
N ARG A 107 2.53 1.98 14.86
CA ARG A 107 3.26 3.04 14.12
C ARG A 107 4.61 2.58 13.55
N LYS A 108 5.42 1.84 14.31
CA LYS A 108 6.72 1.36 13.83
C LYS A 108 6.56 0.38 12.68
N SER A 109 5.68 -0.61 12.81
CA SER A 109 5.39 -1.58 11.76
C SER A 109 4.80 -0.92 10.51
N PHE A 110 3.93 0.08 10.71
CA PHE A 110 3.38 0.88 9.61
C PHE A 110 4.48 1.59 8.81
N TYR A 111 5.40 2.29 9.45
CA TYR A 111 6.49 2.99 8.77
C TYR A 111 7.45 2.01 8.07
N ILE A 112 7.78 0.88 8.71
CA ILE A 112 8.59 -0.16 8.10
C ILE A 112 7.92 -0.70 6.83
N CYS A 113 6.64 -1.06 6.91
CA CYS A 113 5.88 -1.52 5.73
C CYS A 113 5.82 -0.47 4.62
N ASN A 114 5.64 0.81 4.96
CA ASN A 114 5.66 1.90 3.97
C ASN A 114 7.02 2.04 3.28
N ILE A 115 8.12 1.94 4.04
CA ILE A 115 9.47 1.97 3.46
C ILE A 115 9.65 0.81 2.47
N PHE A 116 9.27 -0.41 2.87
CA PHE A 116 9.32 -1.56 1.96
C PHE A 116 8.44 -1.37 0.71
N LEU A 117 7.24 -0.86 0.89
CA LEU A 117 6.31 -0.59 -0.21
C LEU A 117 6.91 0.43 -1.20
N ALA A 118 7.52 1.50 -0.68
CA ALA A 118 8.18 2.51 -1.47
C ALA A 118 9.39 1.94 -2.24
N GLN A 119 10.19 1.05 -1.60
CA GLN A 119 11.33 0.37 -2.26
C GLN A 119 10.85 -0.51 -3.41
N ILE A 120 9.81 -1.33 -3.19
CA ILE A 120 9.25 -2.20 -4.23
C ILE A 120 8.64 -1.36 -5.35
N PHE A 121 7.95 -0.26 -5.01
CA PHE A 121 7.41 0.67 -6.01
C PHE A 121 8.52 1.27 -6.87
N TYR A 122 9.60 1.75 -6.26
CA TYR A 122 10.76 2.27 -6.97
C TYR A 122 11.39 1.21 -7.89
N LEU A 123 11.58 -0.01 -7.39
CA LEU A 123 12.07 -1.14 -8.18
C LEU A 123 11.17 -1.41 -9.40
N ASN A 124 9.85 -1.37 -9.22
CA ASN A 124 8.90 -1.57 -10.30
C ASN A 124 8.97 -0.43 -11.34
N GLN A 125 9.19 0.82 -10.93
CA GLN A 125 9.31 1.94 -11.87
C GLN A 125 10.61 1.85 -12.69
N THR A 126 11.73 1.54 -12.04
CA THR A 126 13.05 1.54 -12.69
C THR A 126 13.32 0.25 -13.45
N TYR A 127 13.04 -0.91 -12.85
CA TYR A 127 13.39 -2.21 -13.43
C TYR A 127 12.29 -2.78 -14.32
N VAL A 128 11.02 -2.63 -13.94
CA VAL A 128 9.91 -3.21 -14.70
C VAL A 128 9.48 -2.30 -15.84
N LEU A 129 9.29 -1.01 -15.55
CA LEU A 129 8.85 -0.01 -16.54
C LEU A 129 10.00 0.67 -17.26
N GLU A 130 11.24 0.46 -16.84
CA GLU A 130 12.44 1.06 -17.43
C GLU A 130 12.36 2.60 -17.51
N ILE A 131 11.66 3.21 -16.54
CA ILE A 131 11.50 4.66 -16.44
C ILE A 131 12.67 5.20 -15.62
N ASP A 132 13.66 5.78 -16.30
CA ASP A 132 14.79 6.48 -15.69
C ASP A 132 14.32 7.89 -15.28
N ASN A 133 13.66 8.00 -14.13
CA ASN A 133 13.10 9.27 -13.71
C ASN A 133 13.68 9.71 -12.35
N TYR A 134 14.71 10.57 -12.41
CA TYR A 134 15.34 11.18 -11.24
C TYR A 134 14.35 11.87 -10.29
N GLN A 135 13.24 12.37 -10.82
CA GLN A 135 12.19 12.99 -10.01
C GLN A 135 11.53 11.99 -9.06
N PHE A 136 11.31 10.73 -9.48
CA PHE A 136 10.80 9.69 -8.60
C PHE A 136 11.78 9.32 -7.49
N PHE A 137 13.09 9.36 -7.76
CA PHE A 137 14.11 9.13 -6.75
C PHE A 137 14.10 10.22 -5.66
N VAL A 138 13.93 11.49 -6.04
CA VAL A 138 13.83 12.61 -5.10
C VAL A 138 12.54 12.51 -4.28
N ILE A 139 11.41 12.25 -4.91
CA ILE A 139 10.12 12.03 -4.22
C ILE A 139 10.23 10.87 -3.24
N TYR A 140 10.87 9.80 -3.65
CA TYR A 140 11.14 8.63 -2.83
C TYR A 140 12.01 8.97 -1.60
N LEU A 141 13.10 9.73 -1.76
CA LEU A 141 13.98 10.15 -0.65
C LEU A 141 13.24 11.06 0.34
N VAL A 142 12.45 12.00 -0.16
CA VAL A 142 11.61 12.88 0.68
C VAL A 142 10.60 12.04 1.45
N TRP A 143 9.98 11.07 0.81
CA TRP A 143 8.93 10.24 1.39
C TRP A 143 9.47 9.29 2.48
N THR A 144 10.62 8.65 2.23
CA THR A 144 11.28 7.80 3.24
C THR A 144 11.90 8.63 4.36
N GLY A 145 12.46 9.81 4.07
CA GLY A 145 13.04 10.71 5.06
C GLY A 145 12.00 11.28 6.04
N THR A 146 10.82 11.62 5.57
CA THR A 146 9.72 12.10 6.44
C THR A 146 9.06 11.00 7.27
N SER A 147 9.25 9.73 6.88
CA SER A 147 8.71 8.58 7.62
C SER A 147 9.56 8.18 8.85
N ILE A 148 10.78 8.70 8.97
CA ILE A 148 11.72 8.39 10.05
C ILE A 148 11.63 9.40 11.22
N LEU A 149 11.10 10.61 10.95
CA LEU A 149 10.84 11.66 11.95
C LEU A 149 9.48 11.48 12.62
#